data_0f951bfdee5d7e16f579ca225ad70233
#
_entry.id   0f951bfdee5d7e16f579ca225ad70233
#
_cell.length_a   1.000
_cell.length_b   1.000
_cell.length_c   1.000
_cell.angle_alpha   90.00
_cell.angle_beta   90.00
_cell.angle_gamma   90.00
#
_symmetry.space_group_name_H-M   'P 1'
#
loop_
_entity.id
_entity.type
_entity.pdbx_description
1 polymer ?
#
loop_
_entity_poly.entity_id
_entity_poly.type
_entity_poly.pdbx_seq_one_letter_code
_entity_poly.pdbx_strand_id
1 'polypeptide(L)'
;MKQNKAMHQTEKKKSVKRRTGGFTLVELIVVIVIMGILTAAILPTVTGYVADAREKVDESNKYMVEQAAHLYLTDWDIAKGTDASGSLTAAELVEAGYLSALPDDKDYDITVTRQSNGRYTVEVSDAIEKDNTDQ
;
A
#
# COMPACT_ATOMS: atom_id res chain seq x y z
N MET A 1 -4.35 73.70 56.34
CA MET A 1 -3.43 73.25 55.31
C MET A 1 -2.82 71.93 55.76
N LYS A 2 -3.29 70.77 55.26
CA LYS A 2 -2.74 69.46 55.53
C LYS A 2 -2.41 68.82 54.21
N GLN A 3 -1.12 68.64 53.92
CA GLN A 3 -0.62 67.97 52.75
C GLN A 3 -0.73 66.44 52.92
N ASN A 4 -1.50 65.77 52.05
CA ASN A 4 -1.55 64.35 51.98
C ASN A 4 -0.35 63.81 51.13
N LYS A 5 0.56 63.12 51.79
CA LYS A 5 1.70 62.48 51.20
C LYS A 5 1.26 61.07 50.72
N ALA A 6 0.98 60.94 49.41
CA ALA A 6 0.67 59.69 48.83
C ALA A 6 1.89 58.76 48.81
N MET A 7 1.81 57.64 49.52
CA MET A 7 2.81 56.58 49.50
C MET A 7 2.67 55.78 48.19
N HIS A 8 3.69 55.90 47.37
CA HIS A 8 3.84 55.05 46.20
C HIS A 8 4.37 53.69 46.61
N GLN A 9 3.52 52.71 46.69
CA GLN A 9 3.96 51.31 46.91
C GLN A 9 4.40 50.74 45.55
N THR A 10 5.66 50.60 45.37
CA THR A 10 6.29 49.86 44.26
C THR A 10 6.12 48.38 44.50
N GLU A 11 5.13 47.76 43.84
CA GLU A 11 5.00 46.31 43.77
C GLU A 11 6.22 45.71 43.05
N LYS A 12 7.06 45.03 43.80
CA LYS A 12 8.13 44.20 43.24
C LYS A 12 7.55 42.97 42.54
N LYS A 13 7.41 43.07 41.22
CA LYS A 13 7.06 41.94 40.37
C LYS A 13 8.12 40.85 40.52
N LYS A 14 7.77 39.77 41.25
CA LYS A 14 8.61 38.56 41.35
C LYS A 14 8.66 37.91 39.97
N SER A 15 9.80 38.08 39.30
CA SER A 15 10.11 37.34 38.06
C SER A 15 10.29 35.86 38.43
N VAL A 16 9.31 35.06 38.05
CA VAL A 16 9.39 33.58 38.12
C VAL A 16 10.31 33.14 36.99
N LYS A 17 11.57 32.85 37.35
CA LYS A 17 12.56 32.30 36.44
C LYS A 17 12.14 30.90 36.08
N ARG A 18 11.47 30.73 34.89
CA ARG A 18 11.20 29.42 34.33
C ARG A 18 12.50 28.72 34.07
N ARG A 19 12.80 27.69 34.85
CA ARG A 19 13.91 26.77 34.61
C ARG A 19 13.57 25.99 33.34
N THR A 20 14.10 26.39 32.21
CA THR A 20 14.17 25.55 31.00
C THR A 20 15.24 24.48 31.35
N GLY A 21 14.76 23.33 31.80
CA GLY A 21 15.60 22.16 31.93
C GLY A 21 15.98 21.70 30.53
N GLY A 22 17.25 21.87 30.14
CA GLY A 22 17.80 21.25 28.94
C GLY A 22 17.96 19.74 29.17
N PHE A 23 17.74 18.93 28.17
CA PHE A 23 18.02 17.48 28.20
C PHE A 23 19.51 17.25 28.46
N THR A 24 19.82 16.29 29.32
CA THR A 24 21.20 15.86 29.54
C THR A 24 21.67 14.96 28.41
N LEU A 25 22.97 14.98 28.11
CA LEU A 25 23.57 14.09 27.10
C LEU A 25 23.32 12.62 27.43
N VAL A 26 23.34 12.27 28.71
CA VAL A 26 23.07 10.90 29.20
C VAL A 26 21.62 10.49 28.91
N GLU A 27 20.64 11.36 29.10
CA GLU A 27 19.23 11.09 28.82
C GLU A 27 19.00 10.82 27.33
N LEU A 28 19.69 11.56 26.45
CA LEU A 28 19.64 11.31 25.02
C LEU A 28 20.23 9.94 24.66
N ILE A 29 21.40 9.58 25.23
CA ILE A 29 22.04 8.30 24.95
C ILE A 29 21.16 7.13 25.41
N VAL A 30 20.54 7.22 26.58
CA VAL A 30 19.64 6.18 27.09
C VAL A 30 18.47 5.99 26.17
N VAL A 31 17.86 7.05 25.66
CA VAL A 31 16.73 6.97 24.70
C VAL A 31 17.12 6.27 23.42
N ILE A 32 18.26 6.62 22.80
CA ILE A 32 18.69 5.97 21.56
C ILE A 32 19.05 4.48 21.75
N VAL A 33 19.60 4.11 22.91
CA VAL A 33 19.89 2.71 23.26
C VAL A 33 18.58 1.91 23.38
N ILE A 34 17.60 2.44 24.11
CA ILE A 34 16.28 1.78 24.25
C ILE A 34 15.60 1.65 22.88
N MET A 35 15.59 2.71 22.06
CA MET A 35 15.05 2.66 20.70
C MET A 35 15.76 1.61 19.83
N GLY A 36 17.08 1.49 19.95
CA GLY A 36 17.86 0.46 19.24
C GLY A 36 17.42 -0.95 19.59
N ILE A 37 17.25 -1.24 20.88
CA ILE A 37 16.81 -2.56 21.36
C ILE A 37 15.37 -2.87 20.87
N LEU A 38 14.46 -1.90 20.96
CA LEU A 38 13.07 -2.07 20.51
C LEU A 38 13.00 -2.29 18.99
N THR A 39 13.77 -1.53 18.22
CA THR A 39 13.82 -1.68 16.77
C THR A 39 14.34 -3.07 16.39
N ALA A 40 15.38 -3.57 17.02
CA ALA A 40 15.94 -4.90 16.74
C ALA A 40 14.93 -6.03 16.99
N ALA A 41 14.05 -5.88 17.99
CA ALA A 41 12.99 -6.86 18.28
C ALA A 41 11.84 -6.83 17.29
N ILE A 42 11.51 -5.68 16.69
CA ILE A 42 10.37 -5.49 15.79
C ILE A 42 10.72 -5.85 14.33
N LEU A 43 11.97 -5.64 13.90
CA LEU A 43 12.37 -5.83 12.50
C LEU A 43 11.97 -7.20 11.90
N PRO A 44 12.23 -8.36 12.54
CA PRO A 44 11.89 -9.65 11.96
C PRO A 44 10.37 -9.84 11.76
N THR A 45 9.56 -9.22 12.62
CA THR A 45 8.10 -9.31 12.52
C THR A 45 7.57 -8.49 11.34
N VAL A 46 8.12 -7.32 11.09
CA VAL A 46 7.70 -6.44 10.00
C VAL A 46 7.98 -7.06 8.63
N THR A 47 9.14 -7.74 8.47
CA THR A 47 9.47 -8.39 7.18
C THR A 47 8.49 -9.51 6.83
N GLY A 48 8.00 -10.27 7.80
CA GLY A 48 6.96 -11.28 7.60
C GLY A 48 5.63 -10.64 7.13
N TYR A 49 5.17 -9.60 7.79
CA TYR A 49 3.94 -8.91 7.40
C TYR A 49 4.00 -8.28 6.00
N VAL A 50 5.17 -7.78 5.59
CA VAL A 50 5.34 -7.24 4.23
C VAL A 50 5.26 -8.33 3.18
N ALA A 51 5.81 -9.52 3.43
CA ALA A 51 5.70 -10.65 2.52
C ALA A 51 4.24 -11.12 2.37
N ASP A 52 3.53 -11.33 3.48
CA ASP A 52 2.13 -11.71 3.49
C ASP A 52 1.23 -10.66 2.82
N ALA A 53 1.55 -9.37 2.99
CA ALA A 53 0.81 -8.29 2.35
C ALA A 53 0.98 -8.29 0.83
N ARG A 54 2.19 -8.57 0.33
CA ARG A 54 2.46 -8.69 -1.12
C ARG A 54 1.73 -9.87 -1.74
N GLU A 55 1.74 -11.02 -1.08
CA GLU A 55 1.01 -12.20 -1.53
C GLU A 55 -0.50 -11.92 -1.66
N LYS A 56 -1.10 -11.25 -0.68
CA LYS A 56 -2.52 -10.86 -0.73
C LYS A 56 -2.83 -9.84 -1.82
N VAL A 57 -1.92 -8.92 -2.10
CA VAL A 57 -2.07 -7.97 -3.22
C VAL A 57 -2.03 -8.72 -4.54
N ASP A 58 -1.10 -9.65 -4.72
CA ASP A 58 -0.99 -10.45 -5.94
C ASP A 58 -2.23 -11.34 -6.16
N GLU A 59 -2.74 -11.98 -5.10
CA GLU A 59 -4.00 -12.73 -5.14
C GLU A 59 -5.19 -11.83 -5.52
N SER A 60 -5.26 -10.62 -4.96
CA SER A 60 -6.28 -9.64 -5.31
C SER A 60 -6.19 -9.18 -6.77
N ASN A 61 -4.98 -8.99 -7.26
CA ASN A 61 -4.72 -8.61 -8.65
C ASN A 61 -5.16 -9.72 -9.62
N LYS A 62 -4.81 -10.97 -9.33
CA LYS A 62 -5.27 -12.14 -10.10
C LYS A 62 -6.79 -12.23 -10.15
N TYR A 63 -7.44 -12.06 -9.01
CA TYR A 63 -8.90 -12.05 -8.95
C TYR A 63 -9.52 -10.94 -9.81
N MET A 64 -8.94 -9.76 -9.80
CA MET A 64 -9.38 -8.63 -10.65
C MET A 64 -9.26 -8.97 -12.14
N VAL A 65 -8.13 -9.55 -12.55
CA VAL A 65 -7.88 -9.99 -13.94
C VAL A 65 -8.85 -11.10 -14.33
N GLU A 66 -9.09 -12.07 -13.46
CA GLU A 66 -10.05 -13.16 -13.67
C GLU A 66 -11.48 -12.64 -13.92
N GLN A 67 -11.94 -11.68 -13.10
CA GLN A 67 -13.26 -11.07 -13.27
C GLN A 67 -13.37 -10.31 -14.59
N ALA A 68 -12.33 -9.58 -14.97
CA ALA A 68 -12.29 -8.89 -16.25
C ALA A 68 -12.31 -9.86 -17.44
N ALA A 69 -11.60 -10.98 -17.34
CA ALA A 69 -11.62 -12.03 -18.35
C ALA A 69 -13.01 -12.68 -18.48
N HIS A 70 -13.69 -12.96 -17.37
CA HIS A 70 -15.06 -13.48 -17.42
C HIS A 70 -16.03 -12.51 -18.07
N LEU A 71 -15.88 -11.22 -17.82
CA LEU A 71 -16.73 -10.22 -18.47
C LEU A 71 -16.47 -10.15 -19.98
N TYR A 72 -15.18 -10.13 -20.37
CA TYR A 72 -14.78 -10.18 -21.77
C TYR A 72 -15.35 -11.41 -22.49
N LEU A 73 -15.25 -12.60 -21.89
CA LEU A 73 -15.75 -13.86 -22.45
C LEU A 73 -17.27 -13.86 -22.58
N THR A 74 -17.98 -13.26 -21.66
CA THR A 74 -19.44 -13.13 -21.71
C THR A 74 -19.86 -12.27 -22.91
N ASP A 75 -19.19 -11.16 -23.11
CA ASP A 75 -19.47 -10.28 -24.25
C ASP A 75 -19.05 -10.91 -25.58
N TRP A 76 -17.95 -11.67 -25.58
CA TRP A 76 -17.51 -12.42 -26.76
C TRP A 76 -18.51 -13.49 -27.17
N ASP A 77 -19.02 -14.29 -26.23
CA ASP A 77 -20.00 -15.35 -26.49
C ASP A 77 -21.30 -14.77 -27.04
N ILE A 78 -21.76 -13.63 -26.50
CA ILE A 78 -22.94 -12.90 -26.99
C ILE A 78 -22.70 -12.34 -28.39
N ALA A 79 -21.52 -11.76 -28.65
CA ALA A 79 -21.25 -11.06 -29.90
C ALA A 79 -20.91 -11.99 -31.07
N LYS A 80 -20.18 -13.07 -30.82
CA LYS A 80 -19.60 -13.94 -31.85
C LYS A 80 -20.13 -15.36 -31.83
N GLY A 81 -20.64 -15.86 -30.71
CA GLY A 81 -21.19 -17.21 -30.59
C GLY A 81 -20.15 -18.33 -30.89
N THR A 82 -18.85 -18.00 -30.85
CA THR A 82 -17.74 -18.89 -31.14
C THR A 82 -16.97 -19.24 -29.88
N ASP A 83 -16.29 -20.39 -29.89
CA ASP A 83 -15.44 -20.78 -28.77
C ASP A 83 -14.29 -19.76 -28.59
N ALA A 84 -14.18 -19.21 -27.39
CA ALA A 84 -13.12 -18.28 -26.98
C ALA A 84 -11.99 -18.96 -26.20
N SER A 85 -11.89 -20.30 -26.28
CA SER A 85 -10.81 -21.03 -25.64
C SER A 85 -9.45 -20.64 -26.23
N GLY A 86 -8.47 -20.47 -25.38
CA GLY A 86 -7.11 -20.10 -25.79
C GLY A 86 -6.36 -19.37 -24.70
N SER A 87 -5.34 -18.66 -25.11
CA SER A 87 -4.54 -17.79 -24.24
C SER A 87 -4.93 -16.34 -24.50
N LEU A 88 -5.02 -15.58 -23.43
CA LEU A 88 -5.31 -14.16 -23.39
C LEU A 88 -4.34 -13.51 -22.39
N THR A 89 -4.01 -12.24 -22.54
CA THR A 89 -3.20 -11.51 -21.59
C THR A 89 -3.97 -10.42 -20.87
N ALA A 90 -3.50 -10.00 -19.70
CA ALA A 90 -4.12 -8.86 -19.02
C ALA A 90 -3.96 -7.55 -19.83
N ALA A 91 -2.89 -7.43 -20.60
CA ALA A 91 -2.70 -6.30 -21.52
C ALA A 91 -3.78 -6.25 -22.61
N GLU A 92 -4.20 -7.37 -23.16
CA GLU A 92 -5.30 -7.45 -24.14
C GLU A 92 -6.64 -7.06 -23.52
N LEU A 93 -6.86 -7.38 -22.22
CA LEU A 93 -8.06 -6.93 -21.50
C LEU A 93 -8.07 -5.41 -21.27
N VAL A 94 -6.90 -4.80 -21.08
CA VAL A 94 -6.77 -3.34 -21.01
C VAL A 94 -7.07 -2.70 -22.36
N GLU A 95 -6.53 -3.25 -23.44
CA GLU A 95 -6.77 -2.75 -24.80
C GLU A 95 -8.25 -2.89 -25.21
N ALA A 96 -8.88 -3.99 -24.80
CA ALA A 96 -10.30 -4.23 -25.02
C ALA A 96 -11.22 -3.41 -24.09
N GLY A 97 -10.69 -2.72 -23.09
CA GLY A 97 -11.43 -1.84 -22.19
C GLY A 97 -12.09 -2.54 -20.99
N TYR A 98 -11.77 -3.80 -20.72
CA TYR A 98 -12.27 -4.56 -19.56
C TYR A 98 -11.45 -4.40 -18.30
N LEU A 99 -10.20 -3.91 -18.44
CA LEU A 99 -9.34 -3.43 -17.35
C LEU A 99 -8.96 -1.99 -17.62
N SER A 100 -8.89 -1.18 -16.56
CA SER A 100 -8.51 0.24 -16.68
C SER A 100 -6.99 0.40 -16.86
N ALA A 101 -6.21 -0.49 -16.26
CA ALA A 101 -4.74 -0.54 -16.32
C ALA A 101 -4.27 -1.93 -15.85
N LEU A 102 -3.01 -2.25 -16.14
CA LEU A 102 -2.38 -3.46 -15.60
C LEU A 102 -2.20 -3.30 -14.07
N PRO A 103 -2.61 -4.31 -13.26
CA PRO A 103 -2.36 -4.29 -11.83
C PRO A 103 -0.85 -4.29 -11.54
N ASP A 104 -0.37 -3.36 -10.72
CA ASP A 104 1.04 -3.18 -10.36
C ASP A 104 2.01 -3.10 -11.57
N ASP A 105 1.54 -2.60 -12.74
CA ASP A 105 2.27 -2.56 -14.01
C ASP A 105 2.78 -3.94 -14.49
N LYS A 106 2.20 -5.03 -13.97
CA LYS A 106 2.53 -6.41 -14.34
C LYS A 106 1.51 -6.98 -15.30
N ASP A 107 1.98 -7.79 -16.23
CA ASP A 107 1.11 -8.56 -17.12
C ASP A 107 0.85 -9.95 -16.55
N TYR A 108 -0.25 -10.56 -16.95
CA TYR A 108 -0.70 -11.88 -16.50
C TYR A 108 -1.14 -12.69 -17.70
N ASP A 109 -0.67 -13.94 -17.80
CA ASP A 109 -1.21 -14.88 -18.78
C ASP A 109 -2.52 -15.48 -18.25
N ILE A 110 -3.49 -15.55 -19.13
CA ILE A 110 -4.83 -16.04 -18.84
C ILE A 110 -5.11 -17.22 -19.76
N THR A 111 -5.31 -18.38 -19.18
CA THR A 111 -5.72 -19.58 -19.91
C THR A 111 -7.22 -19.72 -19.81
N VAL A 112 -7.88 -19.76 -20.96
CA VAL A 112 -9.33 -19.91 -21.08
C VAL A 112 -9.66 -21.29 -21.63
N THR A 113 -10.45 -22.07 -20.90
CA THR A 113 -10.89 -23.39 -21.31
C THR A 113 -12.42 -23.47 -21.29
N ARG A 114 -13.03 -23.87 -22.41
CA ARG A 114 -14.47 -24.12 -22.46
C ARG A 114 -14.81 -25.51 -21.96
N GLN A 115 -15.69 -25.59 -20.99
CA GLN A 115 -16.18 -26.85 -20.44
C GLN A 115 -17.34 -27.41 -21.31
N SER A 116 -17.59 -28.73 -21.18
CA SER A 116 -18.67 -29.43 -21.89
C SER A 116 -20.08 -28.89 -21.59
N ASN A 117 -20.25 -28.19 -20.47
CA ASN A 117 -21.48 -27.51 -20.07
C ASN A 117 -21.65 -26.11 -20.70
N GLY A 118 -20.71 -25.69 -21.55
CA GLY A 118 -20.69 -24.37 -22.20
C GLY A 118 -20.09 -23.24 -21.35
N ARG A 119 -19.68 -23.50 -20.10
CA ARG A 119 -19.01 -22.51 -19.23
C ARG A 119 -17.54 -22.42 -19.54
N TYR A 120 -16.98 -21.25 -19.30
CA TYR A 120 -15.54 -21.04 -19.37
C TYR A 120 -14.90 -21.17 -17.97
N THR A 121 -13.78 -21.86 -17.91
CA THR A 121 -12.85 -21.81 -16.78
C THR A 121 -11.72 -20.86 -17.17
N VAL A 122 -11.40 -19.96 -16.27
CA VAL A 122 -10.34 -18.96 -16.44
C VAL A 122 -9.27 -19.28 -15.39
N GLU A 123 -8.05 -19.44 -15.82
CA GLU A 123 -6.88 -19.61 -14.94
C GLU A 123 -5.90 -18.48 -15.22
N VAL A 124 -5.59 -17.70 -14.18
CA VAL A 124 -4.64 -16.59 -14.26
C VAL A 124 -3.31 -17.05 -13.68
N SER A 125 -2.24 -16.91 -14.45
CA SER A 125 -0.88 -17.23 -14.02
C SER A 125 -0.37 -16.27 -12.95
N ASP A 126 0.82 -16.56 -12.40
CA ASP A 126 1.58 -15.56 -11.68
C ASP A 126 1.99 -14.42 -12.62
N ALA A 127 2.16 -13.22 -12.04
CA ALA A 127 2.55 -12.05 -12.81
C ALA A 127 3.84 -12.29 -13.60
N ILE A 128 3.83 -11.91 -14.87
CA ILE A 128 5.01 -11.96 -15.71
C ILE A 128 5.88 -10.75 -15.35
N GLU A 129 7.05 -10.98 -14.77
CA GLU A 129 8.06 -9.93 -14.67
C GLU A 129 8.52 -9.58 -16.09
N LYS A 130 8.29 -8.33 -16.52
CA LYS A 130 8.91 -7.82 -17.73
C LYS A 130 10.41 -7.83 -17.51
N ASP A 131 11.09 -8.77 -18.17
CA ASP A 131 12.54 -8.79 -18.20
C ASP A 131 13.05 -7.47 -18.84
N ASN A 132 13.60 -6.61 -18.00
CA ASN A 132 14.22 -5.35 -18.40
C ASN A 132 15.59 -5.58 -19.08
N THR A 133 15.68 -6.56 -19.97
CA THR A 133 16.94 -6.90 -20.65
C THR A 133 17.07 -6.20 -22.02
N ASP A 134 16.59 -4.94 -22.12
CA ASP A 134 16.90 -4.08 -23.27
C ASP A 134 17.45 -2.74 -22.77
N GLN A 135 18.75 -2.74 -22.39
CA GLN A 135 19.63 -1.57 -22.45
C GLN A 135 20.95 -1.94 -23.07
#